data_2ea071742256eeb688143dd5bebdd9ab
#
_entry.id   2ea071742256eeb688143dd5bebdd9ab
#
_cell.length_a   1.000
_cell.length_b   1.000
_cell.length_c   1.000
_cell.angle_alpha   90.00
_cell.angle_beta   90.00
_cell.angle_gamma   90.00
#
_symmetry.space_group_name_H-M   'P 1'
#
loop_
_entity.id
_entity.type
_entity.pdbx_description
1 polymer ?
#
loop_
_entity_poly.entity_id
_entity_poly.type
_entity_poly.pdbx_seq_one_letter_code
_entity_poly.pdbx_strand_id
1 'polypeptide(L)'
;MKYAKLNTEAKIPLIGLGTWKSGAGEVYSAIRWALKLGYTHFDCASIYGNQAEIGQAFHDAFKEDNLKREDLFITSKLWNDSHAPEDVLPALKQTLHDLQCEYLDLWLMHWPIAQRKNTDMPTSETDMIPLSELPLEVTWAEMEKAHNSGLVKAIGVSNFGVKNLQRLLDNGSIAPAVNQVECHPYLQQTELLDFCNKNLIVMTAYSPLGSPDRTDALKRKNEPKLLEDKTIAEIAARLNTTSVQVILAWLMQRGIVVIPKSVHENHLRENLAALNLTLDENDMQKINKLERNYRYLNAESFCFGGYTPENIFS
;
A
#
# COMPACT_ATOMS: atom_id res chain seq x y z
N MET A 1 6.11 7.81 -17.31
CA MET A 1 5.90 6.95 -16.13
C MET A 1 6.70 5.67 -16.29
N LYS A 2 7.31 5.12 -15.22
CA LYS A 2 7.94 3.79 -15.19
C LYS A 2 6.96 2.81 -14.54
N TYR A 3 7.04 1.53 -14.90
CA TYR A 3 6.06 0.51 -14.49
C TYR A 3 6.73 -0.78 -14.00
N ALA A 4 6.08 -1.50 -13.09
CA ALA A 4 6.33 -2.90 -12.83
C ALA A 4 5.26 -3.75 -13.53
N LYS A 5 5.60 -4.98 -13.92
CA LYS A 5 4.69 -5.91 -14.56
C LYS A 5 4.11 -6.86 -13.51
N LEU A 6 2.80 -6.96 -13.41
CA LEU A 6 2.10 -7.89 -12.55
C LEU A 6 2.05 -9.31 -13.19
N ASN A 7 1.79 -10.33 -12.38
CA ASN A 7 1.55 -11.70 -12.85
C ASN A 7 0.27 -11.83 -13.72
N THR A 8 -0.59 -10.82 -13.73
CA THR A 8 -1.76 -10.69 -14.61
C THR A 8 -1.44 -10.01 -15.95
N GLU A 9 -0.17 -9.78 -16.28
CA GLU A 9 0.33 -9.01 -17.43
C GLU A 9 0.02 -7.49 -17.35
N ALA A 10 -0.82 -7.03 -16.43
CA ALA A 10 -1.08 -5.61 -16.21
C ALA A 10 0.18 -4.86 -15.73
N LYS A 11 0.23 -3.56 -15.96
CA LYS A 11 1.35 -2.71 -15.58
C LYS A 11 0.93 -1.77 -14.45
N ILE A 12 1.59 -1.86 -13.29
CA ILE A 12 1.41 -0.94 -12.18
C ILE A 12 2.49 0.16 -12.24
N PRO A 13 2.12 1.47 -12.18
CA PRO A 13 3.11 2.55 -12.11
C PRO A 13 3.99 2.44 -10.87
N LEU A 14 5.32 2.63 -11.02
CA LEU A 14 6.29 2.52 -9.91
C LEU A 14 6.08 3.53 -8.80
N ILE A 15 5.39 4.64 -9.07
CA ILE A 15 5.01 5.61 -8.06
C ILE A 15 3.51 5.86 -8.11
N GLY A 16 2.86 5.83 -6.97
CA GLY A 16 1.45 6.16 -6.77
C GLY A 16 1.29 7.20 -5.65
N LEU A 17 0.07 7.73 -5.53
CA LEU A 17 -0.32 8.58 -4.40
C LEU A 17 -1.04 7.74 -3.34
N GLY A 18 -0.46 7.65 -2.13
CA GLY A 18 -1.14 7.13 -0.94
C GLY A 18 -2.14 8.16 -0.39
N THR A 19 -3.30 7.69 0.09
CA THR A 19 -4.39 8.57 0.56
C THR A 19 -4.70 8.44 2.06
N TRP A 20 -3.97 7.60 2.79
CA TRP A 20 -4.12 7.45 4.24
C TRP A 20 -3.80 8.75 4.97
N LYS A 21 -4.60 9.12 5.97
CA LYS A 21 -4.47 10.37 6.77
C LYS A 21 -4.65 11.66 5.98
N SER A 22 -5.31 11.63 4.83
CA SER A 22 -5.73 12.84 4.14
C SER A 22 -7.09 13.27 4.70
N GLY A 23 -7.14 14.48 5.24
CA GLY A 23 -8.36 15.01 5.85
C GLY A 23 -9.45 15.33 4.84
N ALA A 24 -10.66 15.60 5.37
CA ALA A 24 -11.80 16.04 4.56
C ALA A 24 -11.47 17.34 3.81
N GLY A 25 -11.76 17.40 2.51
CA GLY A 25 -11.43 18.53 1.61
C GLY A 25 -9.99 18.51 1.09
N GLU A 26 -9.05 17.90 1.81
CA GLU A 26 -7.65 17.83 1.40
C GLU A 26 -7.41 16.77 0.33
N VAL A 27 -8.07 15.58 0.46
CA VAL A 27 -7.84 14.47 -0.45
C VAL A 27 -8.35 14.79 -1.84
N TYR A 28 -9.49 15.47 -1.98
CA TYR A 28 -10.00 15.92 -3.28
C TYR A 28 -8.97 16.77 -4.02
N SER A 29 -8.45 17.80 -3.34
CA SER A 29 -7.44 18.69 -3.94
C SER A 29 -6.16 17.96 -4.29
N ALA A 30 -5.68 17.05 -3.40
CA ALA A 30 -4.49 16.25 -3.64
C ALA A 30 -4.64 15.35 -4.87
N ILE A 31 -5.78 14.69 -5.06
CA ILE A 31 -6.08 13.88 -6.25
C ILE A 31 -6.06 14.74 -7.52
N ARG A 32 -6.74 15.91 -7.50
CA ARG A 32 -6.79 16.83 -8.65
C ARG A 32 -5.39 17.35 -9.04
N TRP A 33 -4.56 17.71 -8.07
CA TRP A 33 -3.17 18.12 -8.31
C TRP A 33 -2.32 16.96 -8.84
N ALA A 34 -2.45 15.77 -8.22
CA ALA A 34 -1.71 14.59 -8.66
C ALA A 34 -2.02 14.23 -10.13
N LEU A 35 -3.30 14.24 -10.53
CA LEU A 35 -3.71 14.01 -11.92
C LEU A 35 -3.08 15.03 -12.88
N LYS A 36 -3.12 16.32 -12.53
CA LYS A 36 -2.49 17.40 -13.32
C LYS A 36 -0.97 17.26 -13.43
N LEU A 37 -0.32 16.70 -12.41
CA LEU A 37 1.12 16.41 -12.40
C LEU A 37 1.49 15.14 -13.19
N GLY A 38 0.50 14.32 -13.58
CA GLY A 38 0.70 13.10 -14.34
C GLY A 38 0.79 11.82 -13.49
N TYR A 39 0.32 11.84 -12.25
CA TYR A 39 0.08 10.61 -11.50
C TYR A 39 -1.05 9.82 -12.15
N THR A 40 -0.85 8.51 -12.25
CA THR A 40 -1.85 7.57 -12.77
C THR A 40 -2.13 6.41 -11.83
N HIS A 41 -1.48 6.36 -10.66
CA HIS A 41 -1.69 5.32 -9.65
C HIS A 41 -2.13 5.96 -8.32
N PHE A 42 -3.25 5.47 -7.77
CA PHE A 42 -3.86 5.95 -6.52
C PHE A 42 -4.12 4.77 -5.59
N ASP A 43 -3.63 4.87 -4.35
CA ASP A 43 -3.79 3.83 -3.33
C ASP A 43 -4.79 4.29 -2.27
N CYS A 44 -5.95 3.64 -2.23
CA CYS A 44 -7.09 3.90 -1.37
C CYS A 44 -7.30 2.75 -0.38
N ALA A 45 -8.18 2.94 0.59
CA ALA A 45 -8.76 1.88 1.40
C ALA A 45 -10.08 2.35 2.03
N SER A 46 -11.03 1.44 2.23
CA SER A 46 -12.33 1.75 2.84
C SER A 46 -12.21 2.36 4.23
N ILE A 47 -11.31 1.81 5.06
CA ILE A 47 -11.07 2.30 6.44
C ILE A 47 -10.51 3.72 6.51
N TYR A 48 -9.99 4.29 5.42
CA TYR A 48 -9.48 5.67 5.43
C TYR A 48 -10.61 6.71 5.49
N GLY A 49 -11.87 6.31 5.22
CA GLY A 49 -13.05 7.16 5.33
C GLY A 49 -13.14 8.28 4.29
N ASN A 50 -12.33 8.22 3.22
CA ASN A 50 -12.22 9.30 2.24
C ASN A 50 -12.48 8.88 0.78
N GLN A 51 -12.89 7.62 0.54
CA GLN A 51 -13.09 7.10 -0.83
C GLN A 51 -14.17 7.87 -1.61
N ALA A 52 -15.25 8.31 -0.97
CA ALA A 52 -16.31 9.07 -1.65
C ALA A 52 -15.79 10.42 -2.20
N GLU A 53 -14.93 11.10 -1.43
CA GLU A 53 -14.30 12.35 -1.87
C GLU A 53 -13.27 12.11 -2.99
N ILE A 54 -12.53 11.00 -2.93
CA ILE A 54 -11.63 10.57 -4.01
C ILE A 54 -12.41 10.24 -5.27
N GLY A 55 -13.53 9.51 -5.15
CA GLY A 55 -14.44 9.20 -6.27
C GLY A 55 -15.00 10.45 -6.94
N GLN A 56 -15.38 11.46 -6.14
CA GLN A 56 -15.80 12.75 -6.69
C GLN A 56 -14.67 13.44 -7.47
N ALA A 57 -13.43 13.40 -6.97
CA ALA A 57 -12.28 13.98 -7.68
C ALA A 57 -11.99 13.27 -9.00
N PHE A 58 -12.14 11.93 -9.08
CA PHE A 58 -12.02 11.17 -10.32
C PHE A 58 -13.15 11.51 -11.28
N HIS A 59 -14.40 11.50 -10.81
CA HIS A 59 -15.56 11.85 -11.63
C HIS A 59 -15.40 13.21 -12.31
N ASP A 60 -15.00 14.23 -11.54
CA ASP A 60 -14.79 15.58 -12.06
C ASP A 60 -13.62 15.61 -13.06
N ALA A 61 -12.53 14.87 -12.81
CA ALA A 61 -11.41 14.78 -13.73
C ALA A 61 -11.80 14.09 -15.06
N PHE A 62 -12.57 13.01 -15.00
CA PHE A 62 -13.07 12.33 -16.21
C PHE A 62 -13.96 13.25 -17.05
N LYS A 63 -14.73 14.11 -16.41
CA LYS A 63 -15.63 15.05 -17.08
C LYS A 63 -14.92 16.28 -17.63
N GLU A 64 -13.94 16.82 -16.90
CA GLU A 64 -13.32 18.12 -17.16
C GLU A 64 -12.00 18.03 -17.92
N ASP A 65 -11.17 17.00 -17.62
CA ASP A 65 -9.77 16.94 -18.04
C ASP A 65 -9.53 15.94 -19.20
N ASN A 66 -10.58 15.45 -19.86
CA ASN A 66 -10.52 14.46 -20.95
C ASN A 66 -9.78 13.17 -20.56
N LEU A 67 -9.79 12.84 -19.27
CA LEU A 67 -9.19 11.64 -18.70
C LEU A 67 -10.20 10.50 -18.70
N LYS A 68 -9.74 9.27 -18.92
CA LYS A 68 -10.61 8.09 -18.88
C LYS A 68 -10.26 7.21 -17.67
N ARG A 69 -11.24 6.40 -17.22
CA ARG A 69 -11.03 5.42 -16.15
C ARG A 69 -9.84 4.49 -16.44
N GLU A 70 -9.66 4.09 -17.69
CA GLU A 70 -8.61 3.19 -18.16
C GLU A 70 -7.18 3.80 -18.09
N ASP A 71 -7.07 5.12 -18.00
CA ASP A 71 -5.79 5.82 -17.84
C ASP A 71 -5.25 5.73 -16.41
N LEU A 72 -6.10 5.31 -15.46
CA LEU A 72 -5.76 5.24 -14.05
C LEU A 72 -5.59 3.80 -13.58
N PHE A 73 -4.65 3.59 -12.67
CA PHE A 73 -4.47 2.39 -11.87
C PHE A 73 -4.97 2.69 -10.45
N ILE A 74 -6.14 2.16 -10.09
CA ILE A 74 -6.78 2.41 -8.80
C ILE A 74 -6.69 1.15 -7.94
N THR A 75 -6.03 1.29 -6.78
CA THR A 75 -5.94 0.27 -5.74
C THR A 75 -6.87 0.62 -4.59
N SER A 76 -7.61 -0.37 -4.08
CA SER A 76 -8.26 -0.28 -2.77
C SER A 76 -8.10 -1.58 -2.00
N LYS A 77 -8.67 -1.65 -0.77
CA LYS A 77 -8.40 -2.74 0.16
C LYS A 77 -9.67 -3.20 0.85
N LEU A 78 -9.77 -4.51 1.07
CA LEU A 78 -10.77 -5.16 1.93
C LEU A 78 -10.36 -4.95 3.38
N TRP A 79 -11.20 -4.27 4.17
CA TRP A 79 -10.92 -4.08 5.59
C TRP A 79 -11.18 -5.35 6.39
N ASN A 80 -10.56 -5.41 7.56
CA ASN A 80 -10.53 -6.58 8.43
C ASN A 80 -11.91 -7.06 8.90
N ASP A 81 -12.88 -6.15 9.02
CA ASP A 81 -14.26 -6.44 9.44
C ASP A 81 -15.13 -7.08 8.36
N SER A 82 -14.58 -7.25 7.18
CA SER A 82 -15.29 -7.75 6.00
C SER A 82 -14.67 -9.02 5.41
N HIS A 83 -13.89 -9.75 6.21
CA HIS A 83 -13.24 -10.99 5.79
C HIS A 83 -14.18 -12.21 5.75
N ALA A 84 -15.34 -12.18 6.44
CA ALA A 84 -16.32 -13.25 6.34
C ALA A 84 -16.84 -13.40 4.89
N PRO A 85 -17.06 -14.63 4.39
CA PRO A 85 -17.41 -14.87 2.99
C PRO A 85 -18.59 -14.03 2.48
N GLU A 86 -19.62 -13.87 3.28
CA GLU A 86 -20.81 -13.07 2.96
C GLU A 86 -20.56 -11.58 2.88
N ASP A 87 -19.48 -11.07 3.47
CA ASP A 87 -19.15 -9.64 3.56
C ASP A 87 -18.19 -9.16 2.46
N VAL A 88 -17.40 -10.06 1.86
CA VAL A 88 -16.34 -9.71 0.90
C VAL A 88 -16.89 -8.99 -0.32
N LEU A 89 -17.86 -9.57 -1.00
CA LEU A 89 -18.44 -8.96 -2.20
C LEU A 89 -19.24 -7.68 -1.92
N PRO A 90 -20.06 -7.60 -0.83
CA PRO A 90 -20.66 -6.33 -0.42
C PRO A 90 -19.67 -5.21 -0.15
N ALA A 91 -18.52 -5.49 0.51
CA ALA A 91 -17.48 -4.51 0.78
C ALA A 91 -16.83 -3.99 -0.53
N LEU A 92 -16.59 -4.87 -1.51
CA LEU A 92 -16.11 -4.46 -2.83
C LEU A 92 -17.11 -3.55 -3.55
N LYS A 93 -18.40 -3.91 -3.56
CA LYS A 93 -19.45 -3.09 -4.19
C LYS A 93 -19.56 -1.71 -3.55
N GLN A 94 -19.44 -1.63 -2.23
CA GLN A 94 -19.41 -0.35 -1.52
C GLN A 94 -18.19 0.48 -1.91
N THR A 95 -17.00 -0.13 -1.97
CA THR A 95 -15.76 0.52 -2.43
C THR A 95 -15.91 1.07 -3.86
N LEU A 96 -16.45 0.29 -4.79
CA LEU A 96 -16.68 0.72 -6.17
C LEU A 96 -17.68 1.88 -6.25
N HIS A 97 -18.76 1.81 -5.46
CA HIS A 97 -19.74 2.89 -5.34
C HIS A 97 -19.09 4.19 -4.84
N ASP A 98 -18.32 4.12 -3.75
CA ASP A 98 -17.69 5.29 -3.14
C ASP A 98 -16.64 5.92 -4.07
N LEU A 99 -15.83 5.10 -4.75
CA LEU A 99 -14.84 5.56 -5.72
C LEU A 99 -15.46 5.95 -7.08
N GLN A 100 -16.77 5.78 -7.27
CA GLN A 100 -17.49 6.02 -8.52
C GLN A 100 -16.83 5.32 -9.73
N CYS A 101 -16.44 4.06 -9.54
CA CYS A 101 -15.74 3.25 -10.52
C CYS A 101 -16.47 1.95 -10.81
N GLU A 102 -16.41 1.46 -12.06
CA GLU A 102 -16.99 0.18 -12.45
C GLU A 102 -16.13 -1.02 -12.04
N TYR A 103 -14.82 -0.82 -11.88
CA TYR A 103 -13.84 -1.83 -11.49
C TYR A 103 -12.67 -1.23 -10.75
N LEU A 104 -11.93 -2.06 -10.01
CA LEU A 104 -10.60 -1.74 -9.49
C LEU A 104 -9.51 -2.40 -10.35
N ASP A 105 -8.34 -1.76 -10.47
CA ASP A 105 -7.17 -2.39 -11.08
C ASP A 105 -6.51 -3.37 -10.13
N LEU A 106 -6.54 -3.06 -8.82
CA LEU A 106 -5.99 -3.92 -7.78
C LEU A 106 -6.83 -3.84 -6.50
N TRP A 107 -7.15 -5.00 -5.92
CA TRP A 107 -7.83 -5.08 -4.63
C TRP A 107 -7.05 -5.95 -3.67
N LEU A 108 -6.72 -5.41 -2.48
CA LEU A 108 -5.85 -6.05 -1.51
C LEU A 108 -6.63 -6.51 -0.27
N MET A 109 -6.32 -7.69 0.26
CA MET A 109 -6.62 -8.01 1.66
C MET A 109 -5.74 -7.11 2.53
N HIS A 110 -6.34 -6.20 3.33
CA HIS A 110 -5.59 -5.11 3.98
C HIS A 110 -4.61 -5.61 5.04
N TRP A 111 -5.04 -6.61 5.82
CA TRP A 111 -4.22 -7.27 6.83
C TRP A 111 -4.56 -8.77 6.86
N PRO A 112 -3.66 -9.64 7.29
CA PRO A 112 -3.97 -11.05 7.56
C PRO A 112 -4.71 -11.21 8.89
N ILE A 113 -5.75 -10.42 9.12
CA ILE A 113 -6.49 -10.27 10.38
C ILE A 113 -7.96 -10.21 10.06
N ALA A 114 -8.78 -11.01 10.75
CA ALA A 114 -10.24 -10.95 10.63
C ALA A 114 -10.87 -10.38 11.90
N GLN A 115 -11.80 -9.44 11.71
CA GLN A 115 -12.55 -8.78 12.76
C GLN A 115 -14.06 -9.03 12.57
N ARG A 116 -14.81 -8.92 13.64
CA ARG A 116 -16.26 -8.96 13.57
C ARG A 116 -16.80 -7.75 12.81
N LYS A 117 -17.90 -7.93 12.10
CA LYS A 117 -18.52 -6.88 11.27
C LYS A 117 -18.77 -5.59 12.06
N ASN A 118 -18.54 -4.46 11.41
CA ASN A 118 -18.63 -3.10 11.95
C ASN A 118 -17.61 -2.81 13.07
N THR A 119 -16.46 -3.48 13.05
CA THR A 119 -15.32 -3.17 13.93
C THR A 119 -14.28 -2.40 13.14
N ASP A 120 -14.16 -1.10 13.38
CA ASP A 120 -13.09 -0.28 12.76
C ASP A 120 -11.74 -0.63 13.38
N MET A 121 -11.62 -0.49 14.70
CA MET A 121 -10.44 -0.85 15.48
C MET A 121 -10.84 -1.71 16.67
N PRO A 122 -10.21 -2.89 16.86
CA PRO A 122 -10.56 -3.77 17.95
C PRO A 122 -10.17 -3.18 19.30
N THR A 123 -10.98 -3.46 20.30
CA THR A 123 -10.78 -3.06 21.70
C THR A 123 -10.70 -4.25 22.64
N SER A 124 -11.08 -5.44 22.15
CA SER A 124 -11.12 -6.68 22.92
C SER A 124 -11.00 -7.91 22.03
N GLU A 125 -10.81 -9.08 22.64
CA GLU A 125 -10.79 -10.37 21.94
C GLU A 125 -12.12 -10.69 21.24
N THR A 126 -13.26 -10.20 21.76
CA THR A 126 -14.57 -10.45 21.17
C THR A 126 -14.79 -9.72 19.85
N ASP A 127 -13.97 -8.73 19.54
CA ASP A 127 -13.98 -8.00 18.28
C ASP A 127 -13.27 -8.76 17.15
N MET A 128 -12.53 -9.81 17.50
CA MET A 128 -11.71 -10.58 16.57
C MET A 128 -12.38 -11.88 16.14
N ILE A 129 -12.02 -12.36 14.95
CA ILE A 129 -12.29 -13.71 14.47
C ILE A 129 -10.95 -14.43 14.38
N PRO A 130 -10.68 -15.45 15.20
CA PRO A 130 -9.40 -16.17 15.16
C PRO A 130 -9.15 -16.85 13.81
N LEU A 131 -7.88 -16.97 13.40
CA LEU A 131 -7.51 -17.68 12.17
C LEU A 131 -7.92 -19.18 12.14
N SER A 132 -8.20 -19.77 13.30
CA SER A 132 -8.77 -21.12 13.41
C SER A 132 -10.25 -21.18 13.04
N GLU A 133 -11.00 -20.07 13.21
CA GLU A 133 -12.41 -19.93 12.85
C GLU A 133 -12.56 -19.45 11.40
N LEU A 134 -11.74 -18.48 10.98
CA LEU A 134 -11.75 -17.94 9.63
C LEU A 134 -10.31 -17.92 9.05
N PRO A 135 -9.87 -19.02 8.42
CA PRO A 135 -8.59 -19.09 7.74
C PRO A 135 -8.46 -18.09 6.58
N LEU A 136 -7.25 -17.59 6.34
CA LEU A 136 -6.97 -16.58 5.30
C LEU A 136 -7.43 -17.01 3.90
N GLU A 137 -7.26 -18.28 3.58
CA GLU A 137 -7.65 -18.89 2.29
C GLU A 137 -9.16 -18.86 2.05
N VAL A 138 -9.98 -18.81 3.10
CA VAL A 138 -11.44 -18.66 2.97
C VAL A 138 -11.80 -17.28 2.44
N THR A 139 -11.24 -16.23 3.02
CA THR A 139 -11.38 -14.85 2.52
C THR A 139 -10.77 -14.70 1.14
N TRP A 140 -9.60 -15.33 0.89
CA TRP A 140 -8.94 -15.28 -0.40
C TRP A 140 -9.78 -15.88 -1.51
N ALA A 141 -10.44 -17.02 -1.27
CA ALA A 141 -11.34 -17.64 -2.23
C ALA A 141 -12.51 -16.72 -2.66
N GLU A 142 -13.05 -15.90 -1.74
CA GLU A 142 -14.05 -14.90 -2.11
C GLU A 142 -13.47 -13.73 -2.93
N MET A 143 -12.23 -13.33 -2.65
CA MET A 143 -11.53 -12.33 -3.49
C MET A 143 -11.25 -12.89 -4.89
N GLU A 144 -10.93 -14.17 -5.03
CA GLU A 144 -10.80 -14.86 -6.33
C GLU A 144 -12.13 -14.84 -7.12
N LYS A 145 -13.28 -15.04 -6.44
CA LYS A 145 -14.60 -14.91 -7.08
C LYS A 145 -14.86 -13.48 -7.57
N ALA A 146 -14.47 -12.48 -6.77
CA ALA A 146 -14.57 -11.07 -7.16
C ALA A 146 -13.72 -10.78 -8.41
N HIS A 147 -12.49 -11.30 -8.48
CA HIS A 147 -11.64 -11.21 -9.67
C HIS A 147 -12.29 -11.88 -10.89
N ASN A 148 -12.78 -13.10 -10.73
CA ASN A 148 -13.42 -13.86 -11.81
C ASN A 148 -14.71 -13.22 -12.32
N SER A 149 -15.37 -12.39 -11.51
CA SER A 149 -16.55 -11.60 -11.90
C SER A 149 -16.21 -10.35 -12.75
N GLY A 150 -14.91 -10.00 -12.88
CA GLY A 150 -14.45 -8.82 -13.60
C GLY A 150 -14.53 -7.50 -12.84
N LEU A 151 -14.99 -7.51 -11.58
CA LEU A 151 -15.04 -6.30 -10.74
C LEU A 151 -13.67 -5.80 -10.29
N VAL A 152 -12.66 -6.69 -10.30
CA VAL A 152 -11.26 -6.35 -10.03
C VAL A 152 -10.35 -7.02 -11.07
N LYS A 153 -9.35 -6.30 -11.58
CA LYS A 153 -8.42 -6.84 -12.60
C LYS A 153 -7.26 -7.64 -12.00
N ALA A 154 -6.90 -7.37 -10.76
CA ALA A 154 -5.91 -8.10 -10.00
C ALA A 154 -6.25 -8.09 -8.52
N ILE A 155 -5.91 -9.19 -7.82
CA ILE A 155 -6.03 -9.30 -6.37
C ILE A 155 -4.66 -9.46 -5.74
N GLY A 156 -4.52 -8.99 -4.52
CA GLY A 156 -3.27 -9.07 -3.77
C GLY A 156 -3.52 -8.96 -2.28
N VAL A 157 -2.44 -8.76 -1.56
CA VAL A 157 -2.45 -8.71 -0.10
C VAL A 157 -1.63 -7.55 0.42
N SER A 158 -1.82 -7.23 1.70
CA SER A 158 -1.02 -6.23 2.41
C SER A 158 -0.65 -6.74 3.80
N ASN A 159 0.56 -6.43 4.25
CA ASN A 159 1.11 -6.85 5.55
C ASN A 159 1.36 -8.36 5.69
N PHE A 160 1.52 -9.08 4.60
CA PHE A 160 1.82 -10.50 4.61
C PHE A 160 3.33 -10.74 4.63
N GLY A 161 3.81 -11.60 5.52
CA GLY A 161 5.15 -12.16 5.47
C GLY A 161 5.21 -13.43 4.62
N VAL A 162 6.38 -14.06 4.60
CA VAL A 162 6.66 -15.22 3.74
C VAL A 162 5.72 -16.40 4.01
N LYS A 163 5.44 -16.72 5.30
CA LYS A 163 4.58 -17.85 5.65
C LYS A 163 3.14 -17.65 5.22
N ASN A 164 2.59 -16.44 5.46
CA ASN A 164 1.23 -16.13 5.06
C ASN A 164 1.08 -16.09 3.53
N LEU A 165 2.08 -15.60 2.80
CA LEU A 165 2.11 -15.66 1.34
C LEU A 165 2.18 -17.12 0.84
N GLN A 166 3.09 -17.94 1.40
CA GLN A 166 3.22 -19.35 1.02
C GLN A 166 1.90 -20.10 1.24
N ARG A 167 1.20 -19.82 2.35
CA ARG A 167 -0.11 -20.40 2.64
C ARG A 167 -1.13 -20.09 1.55
N LEU A 168 -1.17 -18.86 1.03
CA LEU A 168 -2.07 -18.53 -0.09
C LEU A 168 -1.61 -19.17 -1.40
N LEU A 169 -0.32 -19.26 -1.65
CA LEU A 169 0.21 -19.94 -2.85
C LEU A 169 -0.10 -21.45 -2.86
N ASP A 170 -0.10 -22.07 -1.69
CA ASP A 170 -0.38 -23.52 -1.55
C ASP A 170 -1.86 -23.86 -1.65
N ASN A 171 -2.76 -22.94 -1.29
CA ASN A 171 -4.20 -23.21 -1.13
C ASN A 171 -5.11 -22.38 -2.06
N GLY A 172 -4.60 -21.29 -2.63
CA GLY A 172 -5.36 -20.44 -3.57
C GLY A 172 -5.23 -20.94 -5.02
N SER A 173 -6.18 -20.53 -5.85
CA SER A 173 -6.14 -20.80 -7.30
C SER A 173 -5.48 -19.67 -8.08
N ILE A 174 -5.47 -18.46 -7.51
CA ILE A 174 -4.86 -17.25 -8.07
C ILE A 174 -3.77 -16.76 -7.12
N ALA A 175 -2.54 -16.64 -7.61
CA ALA A 175 -1.44 -16.09 -6.83
C ALA A 175 -1.65 -14.59 -6.60
N PRO A 176 -1.32 -14.03 -5.40
CA PRO A 176 -1.35 -12.59 -5.18
C PRO A 176 -0.51 -11.85 -6.22
N ALA A 177 -1.06 -10.80 -6.85
CA ALA A 177 -0.32 -9.99 -7.81
C ALA A 177 0.61 -8.99 -7.12
N VAL A 178 0.23 -8.53 -5.94
CA VAL A 178 0.95 -7.54 -5.14
C VAL A 178 0.95 -7.95 -3.67
N ASN A 179 2.08 -7.69 -2.98
CA ASN A 179 2.14 -7.62 -1.53
C ASN A 179 2.55 -6.20 -1.12
N GLN A 180 1.64 -5.46 -0.48
CA GLN A 180 1.89 -4.10 -0.02
C GLN A 180 2.31 -4.11 1.45
N VAL A 181 3.53 -3.68 1.75
CA VAL A 181 4.11 -3.73 3.11
C VAL A 181 4.81 -2.44 3.48
N GLU A 182 5.02 -2.21 4.78
CA GLU A 182 5.94 -1.17 5.22
C GLU A 182 7.35 -1.50 4.74
N CYS A 183 7.93 -0.60 3.92
CA CYS A 183 9.29 -0.79 3.42
C CYS A 183 9.98 0.55 3.20
N HIS A 184 11.19 0.67 3.76
CA HIS A 184 12.03 1.87 3.71
C HIS A 184 13.47 1.50 4.16
N PRO A 185 14.48 2.39 4.11
CA PRO A 185 15.87 2.06 4.47
C PRO A 185 16.10 1.42 5.84
N TYR A 186 15.22 1.65 6.83
CA TYR A 186 15.32 1.05 8.17
C TYR A 186 14.52 -0.26 8.32
N LEU A 187 13.72 -0.63 7.31
CA LEU A 187 12.98 -1.89 7.21
C LEU A 187 12.96 -2.33 5.74
N GLN A 188 14.01 -2.98 5.28
CA GLN A 188 14.27 -3.21 3.86
C GLN A 188 13.53 -4.40 3.28
N GLN A 189 12.98 -5.27 4.12
CA GLN A 189 12.18 -6.43 3.69
C GLN A 189 12.91 -7.33 2.68
N THR A 190 14.24 -7.51 2.82
CA THR A 190 15.06 -8.17 1.79
C THR A 190 14.62 -9.60 1.52
N GLU A 191 14.44 -10.43 2.56
CA GLU A 191 13.97 -11.81 2.43
C GLU A 191 12.58 -11.90 1.79
N LEU A 192 11.66 -11.01 2.22
CA LEU A 192 10.32 -10.93 1.67
C LEU A 192 10.33 -10.49 0.20
N LEU A 193 11.19 -9.52 -0.15
CA LEU A 193 11.34 -9.07 -1.54
C LEU A 193 11.85 -10.21 -2.44
N ASP A 194 12.85 -10.95 -1.98
CA ASP A 194 13.40 -12.09 -2.72
C ASP A 194 12.33 -13.19 -2.92
N PHE A 195 11.54 -13.46 -1.88
CA PHE A 195 10.41 -14.38 -1.96
C PHE A 195 9.34 -13.91 -2.95
N CYS A 196 8.95 -12.63 -2.89
CA CYS A 196 7.99 -12.03 -3.80
C CYS A 196 8.47 -12.10 -5.25
N ASN A 197 9.73 -11.72 -5.52
CA ASN A 197 10.32 -11.77 -6.86
C ASN A 197 10.33 -13.20 -7.44
N LYS A 198 10.68 -14.20 -6.62
CA LYS A 198 10.67 -15.62 -7.02
C LYS A 198 9.28 -16.10 -7.42
N ASN A 199 8.24 -15.56 -6.81
CA ASN A 199 6.84 -15.97 -7.04
C ASN A 199 6.08 -14.98 -7.94
N LEU A 200 6.76 -14.04 -8.62
CA LEU A 200 6.18 -13.04 -9.52
C LEU A 200 5.15 -12.13 -8.82
N ILE A 201 5.34 -11.88 -7.53
CA ILE A 201 4.53 -10.96 -6.72
C ILE A 201 5.25 -9.61 -6.68
N VAL A 202 4.59 -8.54 -7.09
CA VAL A 202 5.18 -7.19 -7.01
C VAL A 202 5.07 -6.67 -5.58
N MET A 203 6.17 -6.18 -5.02
CA MET A 203 6.14 -5.54 -3.71
C MET A 203 5.82 -4.05 -3.83
N THR A 204 4.89 -3.55 -3.01
CA THR A 204 4.57 -2.13 -2.88
C THR A 204 4.95 -1.64 -1.48
N ALA A 205 5.70 -0.55 -1.41
CA ALA A 205 6.12 0.09 -0.15
C ALA A 205 5.11 1.14 0.28
N TYR A 206 4.37 0.88 1.37
CA TYR A 206 3.68 1.93 2.09
C TYR A 206 4.62 2.56 3.15
N SER A 207 4.30 3.77 3.61
CA SER A 207 5.16 4.56 4.52
C SER A 207 6.64 4.59 4.08
N PRO A 208 6.95 4.77 2.78
CA PRO A 208 8.32 4.70 2.29
C PRO A 208 9.24 5.74 2.93
N LEU A 209 8.66 6.81 3.49
CA LEU A 209 9.34 7.92 4.14
C LEU A 209 9.30 7.85 5.68
N GLY A 210 8.90 6.70 6.26
CA GLY A 210 8.80 6.50 7.71
C GLY A 210 7.57 7.13 8.37
N SER A 211 6.62 7.66 7.56
CA SER A 211 5.33 8.22 8.04
C SER A 211 5.50 9.20 9.22
N PRO A 212 6.27 10.30 9.06
CA PRO A 212 6.59 11.23 10.15
C PRO A 212 5.36 12.01 10.65
N ASP A 213 4.29 12.05 9.85
CA ASP A 213 3.01 12.72 10.11
C ASP A 213 2.01 11.87 10.92
N ARG A 214 2.45 10.73 11.50
CA ARG A 214 1.63 9.97 12.44
C ARG A 214 1.34 10.80 13.69
N THR A 215 0.16 10.56 14.30
CA THR A 215 -0.16 11.13 15.62
C THR A 215 0.84 10.65 16.66
N ASP A 216 1.07 11.43 17.72
CA ASP A 216 2.03 11.09 18.76
C ASP A 216 1.66 9.78 19.50
N ALA A 217 0.36 9.43 19.54
CA ALA A 217 -0.12 8.15 20.08
C ALA A 217 0.41 6.92 19.31
N LEU A 218 0.76 7.08 18.04
CA LEU A 218 1.31 6.02 17.19
C LEU A 218 2.84 6.07 17.08
N LYS A 219 3.50 7.01 17.77
CA LYS A 219 4.95 7.16 17.76
C LYS A 219 5.57 6.57 19.02
N ARG A 220 6.67 5.86 18.86
CA ARG A 220 7.49 5.42 19.99
C ARG A 220 8.39 6.55 20.48
N LYS A 221 8.66 6.55 21.77
CA LYS A 221 9.62 7.49 22.35
C LYS A 221 11.01 7.26 21.71
N ASN A 222 11.62 8.34 21.23
CA ASN A 222 12.96 8.32 20.58
C ASN A 222 13.03 7.46 19.31
N GLU A 223 11.93 7.35 18.54
CA GLU A 223 11.98 6.65 17.26
C GLU A 223 12.97 7.32 16.28
N PRO A 224 13.65 6.56 15.44
CA PRO A 224 14.60 7.10 14.49
C PRO A 224 13.86 7.93 13.42
N LYS A 225 14.45 9.04 12.99
CA LYS A 225 13.90 9.93 11.98
C LYS A 225 14.55 9.64 10.64
N LEU A 226 13.88 8.88 9.81
CA LEU A 226 14.42 8.41 8.52
C LEU A 226 14.85 9.57 7.60
N LEU A 227 14.06 10.63 7.51
CA LEU A 227 14.35 11.78 6.64
C LEU A 227 15.55 12.63 7.10
N GLU A 228 15.96 12.47 8.38
CA GLU A 228 17.13 13.14 8.96
C GLU A 228 18.39 12.26 8.99
N ASP A 229 18.35 11.07 8.34
CA ASP A 229 19.51 10.17 8.28
C ASP A 229 20.68 10.81 7.54
N LYS A 230 21.85 10.81 8.17
CA LYS A 230 23.05 11.48 7.66
C LYS A 230 23.53 10.91 6.33
N THR A 231 23.50 9.59 6.17
CA THR A 231 23.91 8.92 4.94
C THR A 231 23.03 9.33 3.77
N ILE A 232 21.71 9.36 4.01
CA ILE A 232 20.72 9.78 2.99
C ILE A 232 20.91 11.26 2.65
N ALA A 233 21.09 12.12 3.67
CA ALA A 233 21.30 13.55 3.49
C ALA A 233 22.61 13.87 2.70
N GLU A 234 23.70 13.14 2.95
CA GLU A 234 24.97 13.26 2.21
C GLU A 234 24.79 12.89 0.72
N ILE A 235 24.06 11.79 0.44
CA ILE A 235 23.74 11.38 -0.93
C ILE A 235 22.89 12.45 -1.62
N ALA A 236 21.85 12.93 -0.95
CA ALA A 236 20.96 13.97 -1.45
C ALA A 236 21.73 15.26 -1.80
N ALA A 237 22.59 15.73 -0.89
CA ALA A 237 23.41 16.92 -1.10
C ALA A 237 24.36 16.76 -2.31
N ARG A 238 25.03 15.61 -2.44
CA ARG A 238 25.93 15.30 -3.55
C ARG A 238 25.21 15.30 -4.91
N LEU A 239 23.97 14.76 -4.92
CA LEU A 239 23.15 14.66 -6.15
C LEU A 239 22.31 15.91 -6.40
N ASN A 240 22.41 16.95 -5.57
CA ASN A 240 21.59 18.16 -5.62
C ASN A 240 20.09 17.84 -5.65
N THR A 241 19.67 16.99 -4.73
CA THR A 241 18.29 16.48 -4.61
C THR A 241 17.86 16.45 -3.13
N THR A 242 16.76 15.82 -2.80
CA THR A 242 16.25 15.71 -1.44
C THR A 242 16.34 14.29 -0.88
N SER A 243 16.35 14.14 0.45
CA SER A 243 16.28 12.85 1.13
C SER A 243 15.07 12.02 0.69
N VAL A 244 13.94 12.69 0.44
CA VAL A 244 12.70 12.08 -0.07
C VAL A 244 12.95 11.40 -1.41
N GLN A 245 13.53 12.14 -2.36
CA GLN A 245 13.80 11.62 -3.70
C GLN A 245 14.82 10.47 -3.69
N VAL A 246 15.85 10.56 -2.83
CA VAL A 246 16.85 9.49 -2.65
C VAL A 246 16.19 8.20 -2.17
N ILE A 247 15.34 8.27 -1.14
CA ILE A 247 14.64 7.09 -0.59
C ILE A 247 13.70 6.48 -1.63
N LEU A 248 12.89 7.30 -2.31
CA LEU A 248 11.96 6.81 -3.32
C LEU A 248 12.70 6.18 -4.52
N ALA A 249 13.78 6.80 -4.99
CA ALA A 249 14.61 6.25 -6.07
C ALA A 249 15.25 4.92 -5.67
N TRP A 250 15.77 4.81 -4.43
CA TRP A 250 16.35 3.58 -3.91
C TRP A 250 15.33 2.42 -3.90
N LEU A 251 14.09 2.67 -3.44
CA LEU A 251 13.02 1.67 -3.46
C LEU A 251 12.67 1.25 -4.89
N MET A 252 12.46 2.22 -5.78
CA MET A 252 12.10 1.96 -7.18
C MET A 252 13.22 1.22 -7.94
N GLN A 253 14.49 1.48 -7.65
CA GLN A 253 15.61 0.75 -8.26
C GLN A 253 15.71 -0.70 -7.76
N ARG A 254 15.13 -1.02 -6.60
CA ARG A 254 14.94 -2.40 -6.11
C ARG A 254 13.73 -3.10 -6.73
N GLY A 255 13.02 -2.46 -7.67
CA GLY A 255 11.81 -2.99 -8.29
C GLY A 255 10.55 -2.85 -7.43
N ILE A 256 10.59 -2.03 -6.37
CA ILE A 256 9.49 -1.83 -5.43
C ILE A 256 8.64 -0.64 -5.88
N VAL A 257 7.33 -0.82 -5.93
CA VAL A 257 6.37 0.27 -6.14
C VAL A 257 6.29 1.11 -4.88
N VAL A 258 6.20 2.44 -5.00
CA VAL A 258 6.12 3.34 -3.84
C VAL A 258 4.84 4.17 -3.86
N ILE A 259 4.22 4.36 -2.69
CA ILE A 259 2.98 5.12 -2.53
C ILE A 259 3.11 6.19 -1.42
N PRO A 260 4.05 7.17 -1.58
CA PRO A 260 4.15 8.26 -0.62
C PRO A 260 2.84 9.06 -0.58
N LYS A 261 2.41 9.45 0.63
CA LYS A 261 1.24 10.32 0.82
C LYS A 261 1.67 11.78 0.86
N SER A 262 0.93 12.63 0.20
CA SER A 262 0.98 14.08 0.41
C SER A 262 -0.34 14.75 0.03
N VAL A 263 -0.68 15.83 0.73
CA VAL A 263 -1.78 16.75 0.43
C VAL A 263 -1.26 18.13 -0.03
N HIS A 264 0.02 18.23 -0.40
CA HIS A 264 0.65 19.48 -0.85
C HIS A 264 1.19 19.30 -2.27
N GLU A 265 0.80 20.16 -3.20
CA GLU A 265 1.19 20.07 -4.62
C GLU A 265 2.71 20.02 -4.82
N ASN A 266 3.47 20.83 -4.09
CA ASN A 266 4.93 20.84 -4.19
C ASN A 266 5.57 19.52 -3.79
N HIS A 267 5.07 18.86 -2.74
CA HIS A 267 5.55 17.55 -2.33
C HIS A 267 5.15 16.46 -3.32
N LEU A 268 3.96 16.55 -3.94
CA LEU A 268 3.56 15.64 -5.02
C LEU A 268 4.51 15.75 -6.20
N ARG A 269 4.87 16.97 -6.60
CA ARG A 269 5.83 17.24 -7.68
C ARG A 269 7.22 16.70 -7.33
N GLU A 270 7.69 16.94 -6.11
CA GLU A 270 8.95 16.44 -5.59
C GLU A 270 9.01 14.91 -5.61
N ASN A 271 7.98 14.24 -5.08
CA ASN A 271 7.88 12.78 -5.07
C ASN A 271 7.93 12.20 -6.49
N LEU A 272 7.16 12.77 -7.43
CA LEU A 272 7.12 12.30 -8.81
C LEU A 272 8.47 12.47 -9.52
N ALA A 273 9.21 13.52 -9.20
CA ALA A 273 10.53 13.78 -9.77
C ALA A 273 11.56 12.70 -9.41
N ALA A 274 11.34 11.92 -8.34
CA ALA A 274 12.19 10.78 -7.99
C ALA A 274 12.27 9.70 -9.10
N LEU A 275 11.29 9.63 -10.00
CA LEU A 275 11.35 8.77 -11.19
C LEU A 275 12.56 9.02 -12.09
N ASN A 276 13.09 10.25 -12.07
CA ASN A 276 14.22 10.67 -12.92
C ASN A 276 15.56 10.54 -12.21
N LEU A 277 15.58 10.25 -10.91
CA LEU A 277 16.80 10.06 -10.14
C LEU A 277 17.31 8.62 -10.31
N THR A 278 18.60 8.49 -10.52
CA THR A 278 19.31 7.22 -10.53
C THR A 278 20.44 7.28 -9.52
N LEU A 279 20.46 6.33 -8.60
CA LEU A 279 21.53 6.15 -7.62
C LEU A 279 22.58 5.19 -8.20
N ASP A 280 23.85 5.48 -7.95
CA ASP A 280 24.93 4.56 -8.31
C ASP A 280 25.03 3.38 -7.33
N GLU A 281 25.83 2.37 -7.67
CA GLU A 281 26.01 1.16 -6.86
C GLU A 281 26.50 1.47 -5.43
N ASN A 282 27.38 2.46 -5.28
CA ASN A 282 27.90 2.87 -3.98
C ASN A 282 26.81 3.51 -3.10
N ASP A 283 25.92 4.31 -3.69
CA ASP A 283 24.78 4.88 -2.99
C ASP A 283 23.81 3.79 -2.54
N MET A 284 23.49 2.85 -3.44
CA MET A 284 22.61 1.71 -3.11
C MET A 284 23.19 0.90 -1.95
N GLN A 285 24.50 0.59 -1.97
CA GLN A 285 25.17 -0.14 -0.90
C GLN A 285 25.20 0.64 0.43
N LYS A 286 25.40 1.97 0.40
CA LYS A 286 25.35 2.80 1.61
C LYS A 286 23.97 2.77 2.25
N ILE A 287 22.90 2.88 1.47
CA ILE A 287 21.53 2.83 1.96
C ILE A 287 21.19 1.42 2.46
N ASN A 288 21.64 0.37 1.77
CA ASN A 288 21.44 -1.02 2.22
C ASN A 288 22.04 -1.31 3.60
N LYS A 289 23.07 -0.57 4.04
CA LYS A 289 23.67 -0.70 5.39
C LYS A 289 22.83 -0.02 6.49
N LEU A 290 21.76 0.69 6.14
CA LEU A 290 20.89 1.37 7.10
C LEU A 290 19.80 0.47 7.71
N GLU A 291 19.74 -0.80 7.32
CA GLU A 291 18.79 -1.78 7.88
C GLU A 291 18.86 -1.82 9.42
N ARG A 292 17.69 -1.74 10.07
CA ARG A 292 17.54 -1.76 11.53
C ARG A 292 16.45 -2.70 12.00
N ASN A 293 15.73 -3.37 11.07
CA ASN A 293 14.50 -4.10 11.33
C ASN A 293 13.51 -3.23 12.16
N TYR A 294 13.46 -1.92 11.85
CA TYR A 294 12.65 -0.96 12.58
C TYR A 294 11.34 -0.69 11.85
N ARG A 295 10.24 -1.16 12.41
CA ARG A 295 8.89 -0.97 11.90
C ARG A 295 8.22 0.23 12.61
N TYR A 296 7.75 1.21 11.85
CA TYR A 296 7.01 2.36 12.37
C TYR A 296 5.55 2.02 12.69
N LEU A 297 4.94 1.07 11.94
CA LEU A 297 3.56 0.63 12.11
C LEU A 297 3.54 -0.83 12.59
N ASN A 298 3.48 -1.04 13.90
CA ASN A 298 3.79 -2.31 14.57
C ASN A 298 2.61 -3.27 14.77
N ALA A 299 1.41 -2.94 14.30
CA ALA A 299 0.20 -3.75 14.44
C ALA A 299 -0.24 -4.09 15.89
N GLU A 300 0.36 -3.48 16.93
CA GLU A 300 0.02 -3.74 18.33
C GLU A 300 -1.46 -3.54 18.66
N SER A 301 -2.11 -2.60 17.96
CA SER A 301 -3.55 -2.32 18.09
C SER A 301 -4.46 -3.48 17.63
N PHE A 302 -3.93 -4.48 16.94
CA PHE A 302 -4.66 -5.66 16.46
C PHE A 302 -4.35 -6.93 17.24
N CYS A 303 -3.51 -6.86 18.28
CA CYS A 303 -3.04 -8.03 19.03
C CYS A 303 -4.07 -8.51 20.06
N PHE A 304 -5.23 -8.95 19.59
CA PHE A 304 -6.31 -9.59 20.34
C PHE A 304 -6.68 -10.92 19.69
N GLY A 305 -7.41 -11.79 20.40
CA GLY A 305 -7.99 -13.01 19.84
C GLY A 305 -6.96 -13.97 19.20
N GLY A 306 -5.73 -14.02 19.74
CA GLY A 306 -4.67 -14.88 19.23
C GLY A 306 -3.80 -14.27 18.13
N TYR A 307 -4.07 -13.03 17.70
CA TYR A 307 -3.17 -12.31 16.80
C TYR A 307 -2.00 -11.72 17.57
N THR A 308 -0.80 -11.87 17.02
CA THR A 308 0.46 -11.30 17.53
C THR A 308 1.26 -10.70 16.37
N PRO A 309 2.21 -9.78 16.62
CA PRO A 309 3.05 -9.25 15.54
C PRO A 309 3.75 -10.36 14.75
N GLU A 310 4.14 -11.46 15.42
CA GLU A 310 4.85 -12.58 14.79
C GLU A 310 3.95 -13.31 13.78
N ASN A 311 2.65 -13.56 14.09
CA ASN A 311 1.78 -14.27 13.18
C ASN A 311 1.12 -13.35 12.13
N ILE A 312 1.01 -12.05 12.42
CA ILE A 312 0.55 -11.04 11.46
C ILE A 312 1.60 -10.86 10.36
N PHE A 313 2.87 -10.67 10.71
CA PHE A 313 3.93 -10.40 9.75
C PHE A 313 4.74 -11.65 9.35
N SER A 314 4.23 -12.86 9.65
CA SER A 314 4.94 -14.11 9.33
C SER A 314 4.88 -14.48 7.85
#